data_aa96165f89f489e6a35f160c652895a9
#
_entry.id   aa96165f89f489e6a35f160c652895a9
#
_cell.length_a   1.000
_cell.length_b   1.000
_cell.length_c   1.000
_cell.angle_alpha   90.00
_cell.angle_beta   90.00
_cell.angle_gamma   90.00
#
_symmetry.space_group_name_H-M   'P 1'
#
loop_
_entity.id
_entity.type
_entity.pdbx_description
1 polymer ?
#
loop_
_entity_poly.entity_id
_entity_poly.type
_entity_poly.pdbx_seq_one_letter_code
_entity_poly.pdbx_strand_id
1 'polypeptide(L)'
;GKDVIQNISATIRDGRIYGLFGLNGSGKTTLLKLMTGLLFPKEGKILCEGDDTTLRKADTLADFAFMPAEFELKSSESIRKYVSLNSVFYPLFSRQVLEDCLDAFGINTPDTTLGKLSLGQKHKFMLAFILSLGTKFIFLDEPLNGMDLPSRTTFRKLIARHLREDQSMVISTHVMTDVSKIVSDVLIVRNDGTLFCDSTENLSQRYSYGISDTDSGAVYAENCAEGYRVLRMNGGFPESEIPMDILFNAVIKGAVK
;
A
#
# COMPACT_ATOMS: atom_id res chain seq x y z
N GLY A 1 -0.68 14.99 -23.10
CA GLY A 1 -1.52 14.27 -22.13
C GLY A 1 -1.61 15.09 -20.85
N LYS A 2 -2.65 14.90 -20.07
CA LYS A 2 -2.83 15.60 -18.78
C LYS A 2 -1.77 15.05 -17.81
N ASP A 3 -1.01 15.92 -17.15
CA ASP A 3 -0.10 15.52 -16.11
C ASP A 3 -0.91 15.08 -14.88
N VAL A 4 -0.73 13.84 -14.48
CA VAL A 4 -1.53 13.20 -13.41
C VAL A 4 -0.88 13.41 -12.04
N ILE A 5 0.45 13.52 -12.02
CA ILE A 5 1.26 13.70 -10.82
C ILE A 5 2.21 14.87 -11.06
N GLN A 6 2.27 15.82 -10.13
CA GLN A 6 3.04 17.06 -10.27
C GLN A 6 3.70 17.46 -8.96
N ASN A 7 4.94 17.95 -9.04
CA ASN A 7 5.66 18.55 -7.91
C ASN A 7 5.68 17.67 -6.64
N ILE A 8 5.90 16.37 -6.82
CA ILE A 8 6.03 15.43 -5.71
C ILE A 8 7.49 15.37 -5.26
N SER A 9 7.69 15.52 -3.94
CA SER A 9 8.94 15.16 -3.28
C SER A 9 8.59 14.35 -2.03
N ALA A 10 8.99 13.08 -2.00
CA ALA A 10 8.71 12.18 -0.89
C ALA A 10 9.85 11.17 -0.75
N THR A 11 10.03 10.66 0.46
CA THR A 11 11.01 9.62 0.77
C THR A 11 10.31 8.43 1.41
N ILE A 12 10.50 7.25 0.84
CA ILE A 12 10.11 5.98 1.45
C ILE A 12 11.27 5.54 2.35
N ARG A 13 11.03 5.47 3.65
CA ARG A 13 12.00 5.06 4.66
C ARG A 13 11.92 3.56 4.90
N ASP A 14 13.03 2.95 5.26
CA ASP A 14 13.11 1.53 5.60
C ASP A 14 12.21 1.17 6.79
N GLY A 15 11.71 -0.06 6.80
CA GLY A 15 10.91 -0.59 7.90
C GLY A 15 9.52 0.02 8.07
N ARG A 16 8.97 0.68 7.03
CA ARG A 16 7.70 1.38 7.12
C ARG A 16 6.64 0.78 6.20
N ILE A 17 5.40 0.84 6.64
CA ILE A 17 4.22 0.47 5.83
C ILE A 17 3.45 1.73 5.51
N TYR A 18 3.40 2.07 4.23
CA TYR A 18 2.72 3.25 3.70
C TYR A 18 1.35 2.89 3.15
N GLY A 19 0.31 3.59 3.60
CA GLY A 19 -0.99 3.58 2.93
C GLY A 19 -1.02 4.66 1.85
N LEU A 20 -1.18 4.26 0.59
CA LEU A 20 -1.32 5.19 -0.54
C LEU A 20 -2.81 5.38 -0.87
N PHE A 21 -3.32 6.56 -0.55
CA PHE A 21 -4.73 6.92 -0.72
C PHE A 21 -4.91 8.00 -1.78
N GLY A 22 -6.12 8.09 -2.31
CA GLY A 22 -6.49 9.08 -3.33
C GLY A 22 -7.77 8.65 -4.03
N LEU A 23 -8.46 9.59 -4.65
CA LEU A 23 -9.66 9.31 -5.44
C LEU A 23 -9.35 8.41 -6.64
N ASN A 24 -10.38 7.81 -7.23
CA ASN A 24 -10.21 7.06 -8.47
C ASN A 24 -9.68 7.98 -9.57
N GLY A 25 -8.64 7.51 -10.28
CA GLY A 25 -7.97 8.31 -11.31
C GLY A 25 -7.00 9.37 -10.79
N SER A 26 -6.75 9.49 -9.47
CA SER A 26 -5.80 10.46 -8.91
C SER A 26 -4.33 10.19 -9.24
N GLY A 27 -3.99 8.99 -9.74
CA GLY A 27 -2.62 8.66 -10.12
C GLY A 27 -1.89 7.70 -9.18
N LYS A 28 -2.57 7.02 -8.24
CA LYS A 28 -1.96 6.03 -7.34
C LYS A 28 -1.15 4.97 -8.10
N THR A 29 -1.78 4.29 -9.06
CA THR A 29 -1.12 3.30 -9.93
C THR A 29 0.05 3.89 -10.70
N THR A 30 -0.09 5.14 -11.20
CA THR A 30 0.98 5.84 -11.90
C THR A 30 2.16 6.10 -10.96
N LEU A 31 1.90 6.55 -9.75
CA LEU A 31 2.94 6.77 -8.74
C LEU A 31 3.68 5.47 -8.39
N LEU A 32 2.96 4.37 -8.15
CA LEU A 32 3.57 3.06 -7.89
C LEU A 32 4.45 2.60 -9.07
N LYS A 33 3.98 2.76 -10.31
CA LYS A 33 4.75 2.41 -11.50
C LYS A 33 5.99 3.30 -11.71
N LEU A 34 5.92 4.57 -11.33
CA LEU A 34 7.07 5.46 -11.33
C LEU A 34 8.10 5.02 -10.29
N MET A 35 7.67 4.74 -9.04
CA MET A 35 8.56 4.28 -7.96
C MET A 35 9.30 2.99 -8.31
N THR A 36 8.67 2.09 -9.06
CA THR A 36 9.25 0.80 -9.48
C THR A 36 10.03 0.85 -10.78
N GLY A 37 10.19 2.02 -11.41
CA GLY A 37 10.85 2.16 -12.71
C GLY A 37 10.10 1.51 -13.88
N LEU A 38 8.82 1.19 -13.72
CA LEU A 38 7.93 0.72 -14.80
C LEU A 38 7.43 1.86 -15.68
N LEU A 39 7.41 3.07 -15.14
CA LEU A 39 7.20 4.33 -15.86
C LEU A 39 8.37 5.27 -15.55
N PHE A 40 8.62 6.19 -16.48
CA PHE A 40 9.65 7.22 -16.35
C PHE A 40 9.00 8.57 -16.10
N PRO A 41 9.52 9.38 -15.14
CA PRO A 41 9.04 10.73 -14.96
C PRO A 41 9.42 11.59 -16.16
N LYS A 42 8.60 12.56 -16.53
CA LYS A 42 8.93 13.56 -17.56
C LYS A 42 10.02 14.50 -17.06
N GLU A 43 9.94 14.86 -15.79
CA GLU A 43 10.87 15.73 -15.08
C GLU A 43 11.12 15.18 -13.68
N GLY A 44 12.26 15.54 -13.08
CA GLY A 44 12.66 15.05 -11.78
C GLY A 44 13.37 13.71 -11.84
N LYS A 45 13.55 13.08 -10.69
CA LYS A 45 14.27 11.80 -10.51
C LYS A 45 13.60 10.95 -9.45
N ILE A 46 13.73 9.65 -9.59
CA ILE A 46 13.35 8.68 -8.56
C ILE A 46 14.61 7.88 -8.24
N LEU A 47 15.04 7.97 -6.99
CA LEU A 47 16.27 7.33 -6.54
C LEU A 47 15.92 6.19 -5.59
N CYS A 48 16.60 5.06 -5.77
CA CYS A 48 16.64 3.96 -4.83
C CYS A 48 18.08 3.81 -4.35
N GLU A 49 18.34 4.09 -3.07
CA GLU A 49 19.67 4.04 -2.47
C GLU A 49 20.75 4.86 -3.23
N GLY A 50 20.32 5.98 -3.81
CA GLY A 50 21.18 6.85 -4.62
C GLY A 50 21.24 6.51 -6.11
N ASP A 51 20.77 5.34 -6.52
CA ASP A 51 20.69 4.94 -7.92
C ASP A 51 19.38 5.44 -8.56
N ASP A 52 19.51 6.03 -9.75
CA ASP A 52 18.35 6.44 -10.54
C ASP A 52 17.60 5.20 -11.08
N THR A 53 16.34 5.03 -10.68
CA THR A 53 15.52 3.88 -11.08
C THR A 53 15.28 3.78 -12.58
N THR A 54 15.42 4.91 -13.31
CA THR A 54 15.28 4.94 -14.77
C THR A 54 16.40 4.18 -15.48
N LEU A 55 17.55 3.99 -14.83
CA LEU A 55 18.67 3.20 -15.36
C LEU A 55 18.38 1.69 -15.36
N ARG A 56 17.35 1.25 -14.62
CA ARG A 56 16.89 -0.14 -14.56
C ARG A 56 18.02 -1.17 -14.31
N LYS A 57 18.94 -0.84 -13.42
CA LYS A 57 20.00 -1.76 -13.03
C LYS A 57 19.38 -3.03 -12.43
N ALA A 58 19.93 -4.20 -12.75
CA ALA A 58 19.40 -5.48 -12.31
C ALA A 58 19.31 -5.57 -10.78
N ASP A 59 20.34 -5.10 -10.07
CA ASP A 59 20.39 -5.09 -8.61
C ASP A 59 19.28 -4.21 -8.02
N THR A 60 19.10 -2.98 -8.56
CA THR A 60 18.01 -2.08 -8.11
C THR A 60 16.63 -2.68 -8.40
N LEU A 61 16.44 -3.35 -9.54
CA LEU A 61 15.16 -3.99 -9.87
C LEU A 61 14.87 -5.21 -8.99
N ALA A 62 15.91 -5.94 -8.55
CA ALA A 62 15.76 -7.06 -7.63
C ALA A 62 15.29 -6.62 -6.23
N ASP A 63 15.44 -5.35 -5.88
CA ASP A 63 14.95 -4.79 -4.63
C ASP A 63 13.44 -4.46 -4.66
N PHE A 64 12.79 -4.55 -5.81
CA PHE A 64 11.39 -4.19 -5.98
C PHE A 64 10.51 -5.40 -6.25
N ALA A 65 9.41 -5.52 -5.49
CA ALA A 65 8.27 -6.34 -5.85
C ALA A 65 7.06 -5.44 -6.14
N PHE A 66 6.37 -5.68 -7.25
CA PHE A 66 5.18 -4.93 -7.62
C PHE A 66 4.01 -5.86 -7.97
N MET A 67 2.88 -5.66 -7.30
CA MET A 67 1.61 -6.29 -7.64
C MET A 67 0.68 -5.24 -8.24
N PRO A 68 0.38 -5.28 -9.53
CA PRO A 68 -0.63 -4.40 -10.12
C PRO A 68 -2.05 -4.80 -9.69
N ALA A 69 -2.98 -3.84 -9.74
CA ALA A 69 -4.40 -4.09 -9.41
C ALA A 69 -5.04 -5.13 -10.33
N GLU A 70 -4.63 -5.14 -11.58
CA GLU A 70 -5.05 -6.11 -12.58
C GLU A 70 -3.82 -6.81 -13.15
N PHE A 71 -3.87 -8.14 -13.22
CA PHE A 71 -2.83 -8.98 -13.78
C PHE A 71 -3.39 -10.26 -14.35
N GLU A 72 -2.70 -10.79 -15.34
CA GLU A 72 -3.02 -12.06 -15.95
C GLU A 72 -1.97 -13.11 -15.62
N LEU A 73 -2.44 -14.29 -15.22
CA LEU A 73 -1.60 -15.47 -15.02
C LEU A 73 -1.85 -16.46 -16.15
N LYS A 74 -0.78 -17.02 -16.69
CA LYS A 74 -0.89 -17.99 -17.79
C LYS A 74 -1.64 -19.24 -17.32
N SER A 75 -2.85 -19.42 -17.82
CA SER A 75 -3.79 -20.44 -17.35
C SER A 75 -3.26 -21.88 -17.39
N SER A 76 -2.35 -22.20 -18.33
CA SER A 76 -1.76 -23.53 -18.48
C SER A 76 -0.58 -23.80 -17.54
N GLU A 77 -0.06 -22.80 -16.82
CA GLU A 77 1.03 -22.98 -15.88
C GLU A 77 0.52 -23.43 -14.52
N SER A 78 1.29 -24.31 -13.84
CA SER A 78 1.06 -24.63 -12.44
C SER A 78 1.70 -23.59 -11.52
N ILE A 79 1.22 -23.51 -10.27
CA ILE A 79 1.83 -22.68 -9.23
C ILE A 79 3.31 -22.98 -9.12
N ARG A 80 3.70 -24.26 -9.05
CA ARG A 80 5.10 -24.69 -8.99
C ARG A 80 5.93 -24.15 -10.14
N LYS A 81 5.42 -24.25 -11.37
CA LYS A 81 6.13 -23.77 -12.56
C LYS A 81 6.28 -22.24 -12.53
N TYR A 82 5.22 -21.52 -12.19
CA TYR A 82 5.27 -20.05 -12.06
C TYR A 82 6.35 -19.63 -11.05
N VAL A 83 6.33 -20.25 -9.85
CA VAL A 83 7.32 -19.97 -8.81
C VAL A 83 8.74 -20.26 -9.31
N SER A 84 8.98 -21.43 -9.92
CA SER A 84 10.32 -21.81 -10.39
C SER A 84 10.88 -20.88 -11.46
N LEU A 85 10.02 -20.32 -12.31
CA LEU A 85 10.43 -19.40 -13.40
C LEU A 85 10.69 -17.97 -12.90
N ASN A 86 9.95 -17.52 -11.89
CA ASN A 86 9.99 -16.12 -11.47
C ASN A 86 10.86 -15.90 -10.23
N SER A 87 11.00 -16.86 -9.33
CA SER A 87 11.80 -16.71 -8.12
C SER A 87 13.31 -16.58 -8.39
N VAL A 88 13.79 -17.02 -9.54
CA VAL A 88 15.22 -16.96 -9.92
C VAL A 88 15.77 -15.53 -10.02
N PHE A 89 14.89 -14.55 -10.21
CA PHE A 89 15.26 -13.14 -10.26
C PHE A 89 15.41 -12.47 -8.89
N TYR A 90 15.08 -13.21 -7.80
CA TYR A 90 15.03 -12.67 -6.44
C TYR A 90 15.96 -13.49 -5.53
N PRO A 91 17.17 -13.01 -5.25
CA PRO A 91 18.18 -13.77 -4.49
C PRO A 91 17.75 -14.18 -3.08
N LEU A 92 16.85 -13.39 -2.47
CA LEU A 92 16.35 -13.58 -1.11
C LEU A 92 15.02 -14.34 -1.06
N PHE A 93 14.58 -14.92 -2.18
CA PHE A 93 13.35 -15.72 -2.22
C PHE A 93 13.33 -16.81 -1.16
N SER A 94 12.29 -16.85 -0.35
CA SER A 94 12.08 -17.85 0.70
C SER A 94 10.93 -18.79 0.35
N ARG A 95 11.27 -20.05 0.07
CA ARG A 95 10.26 -21.10 -0.14
C ARG A 95 9.41 -21.32 1.11
N GLN A 96 9.99 -21.24 2.30
CA GLN A 96 9.27 -21.41 3.56
C GLN A 96 8.19 -20.33 3.74
N VAL A 97 8.53 -19.06 3.47
CA VAL A 97 7.55 -17.95 3.53
C VAL A 97 6.42 -18.16 2.52
N LEU A 98 6.74 -18.62 1.30
CA LEU A 98 5.73 -18.95 0.30
C LEU A 98 4.76 -20.02 0.79
N GLU A 99 5.27 -21.13 1.30
CA GLU A 99 4.48 -22.25 1.80
C GLU A 99 3.60 -21.83 2.97
N ASP A 100 4.15 -21.12 3.95
CA ASP A 100 3.40 -20.55 5.08
C ASP A 100 2.26 -19.64 4.62
N CYS A 101 2.50 -18.80 3.62
CA CYS A 101 1.49 -17.90 3.07
C CYS A 101 0.41 -18.65 2.28
N LEU A 102 0.80 -19.62 1.46
CA LEU A 102 -0.14 -20.45 0.71
C LEU A 102 -1.05 -21.27 1.65
N ASP A 103 -0.48 -21.87 2.68
CA ASP A 103 -1.23 -22.62 3.70
C ASP A 103 -2.21 -21.71 4.42
N ALA A 104 -1.77 -20.52 4.86
CA ALA A 104 -2.64 -19.56 5.55
C ALA A 104 -3.80 -19.07 4.66
N PHE A 105 -3.61 -19.01 3.35
CA PHE A 105 -4.64 -18.66 2.38
C PHE A 105 -5.46 -19.87 1.89
N GLY A 106 -5.16 -21.09 2.34
CA GLY A 106 -5.84 -22.31 1.95
C GLY A 106 -5.55 -22.75 0.52
N ILE A 107 -4.34 -22.49 -0.01
CA ILE A 107 -3.89 -22.89 -1.35
C ILE A 107 -2.85 -24.02 -1.23
N ASN A 108 -3.32 -25.27 -1.02
CA ASN A 108 -2.46 -26.40 -0.64
C ASN A 108 -2.10 -27.31 -1.81
N THR A 109 -2.26 -26.89 -3.06
CA THR A 109 -2.04 -27.72 -4.24
C THR A 109 -1.05 -27.06 -5.21
N PRO A 110 0.28 -27.25 -5.01
CA PRO A 110 1.32 -26.60 -5.84
C PRO A 110 1.27 -27.00 -7.32
N ASP A 111 0.67 -28.14 -7.65
CA ASP A 111 0.52 -28.63 -9.02
C ASP A 111 -0.79 -28.16 -9.69
N THR A 112 -1.63 -27.41 -8.95
CA THR A 112 -2.82 -26.79 -9.53
C THR A 112 -2.43 -25.78 -10.61
N THR A 113 -3.09 -25.84 -11.75
CA THR A 113 -2.90 -24.84 -12.81
C THR A 113 -3.53 -23.50 -12.41
N LEU A 114 -2.87 -22.41 -12.74
CA LEU A 114 -3.29 -21.04 -12.41
C LEU A 114 -4.66 -20.69 -13.03
N GLY A 115 -5.02 -21.33 -14.14
CA GLY A 115 -6.33 -21.17 -14.76
C GLY A 115 -7.50 -21.73 -13.96
N LYS A 116 -7.24 -22.68 -13.04
CA LYS A 116 -8.25 -23.25 -12.15
C LYS A 116 -8.53 -22.41 -10.90
N LEU A 117 -7.66 -21.46 -10.61
CA LEU A 117 -7.83 -20.57 -9.47
C LEU A 117 -8.92 -19.54 -9.76
N SER A 118 -9.81 -19.30 -8.78
CA SER A 118 -10.72 -18.15 -8.80
C SER A 118 -9.91 -16.84 -8.76
N LEU A 119 -10.55 -15.72 -9.09
CA LEU A 119 -9.92 -14.40 -9.03
C LEU A 119 -9.31 -14.13 -7.63
N GLY A 120 -10.09 -14.37 -6.57
CA GLY A 120 -9.61 -14.20 -5.19
C GLY A 120 -8.44 -15.13 -4.85
N GLN A 121 -8.44 -16.37 -5.34
CA GLN A 121 -7.31 -17.29 -5.16
C GLN A 121 -6.06 -16.83 -5.94
N LYS A 122 -6.22 -16.25 -7.13
CA LYS A 122 -5.10 -15.65 -7.88
C LYS A 122 -4.47 -14.50 -7.10
N HIS A 123 -5.29 -13.63 -6.51
CA HIS A 123 -4.78 -12.53 -5.66
C HIS A 123 -4.04 -13.06 -4.43
N LYS A 124 -4.62 -14.04 -3.72
CA LYS A 124 -3.97 -14.72 -2.58
C LYS A 124 -2.63 -15.35 -2.97
N PHE A 125 -2.58 -16.04 -4.10
CA PHE A 125 -1.35 -16.64 -4.62
C PHE A 125 -0.29 -15.56 -4.93
N MET A 126 -0.67 -14.48 -5.62
CA MET A 126 0.27 -13.40 -5.95
C MET A 126 0.80 -12.71 -4.70
N LEU A 127 -0.04 -12.48 -3.69
CA LEU A 127 0.41 -11.93 -2.41
C LEU A 127 1.37 -12.87 -1.68
N ALA A 128 1.07 -14.18 -1.64
CA ALA A 128 1.97 -15.17 -1.06
C ALA A 128 3.34 -15.18 -1.77
N PHE A 129 3.33 -15.13 -3.10
CA PHE A 129 4.54 -15.10 -3.90
C PHE A 129 5.34 -13.81 -3.65
N ILE A 130 4.71 -12.63 -3.68
CA ILE A 130 5.38 -11.34 -3.47
C ILE A 130 5.98 -11.24 -2.06
N LEU A 131 5.27 -11.66 -1.02
CA LEU A 131 5.80 -11.68 0.35
C LEU A 131 7.00 -12.61 0.49
N SER A 132 7.09 -13.67 -0.33
CA SER A 132 8.19 -14.61 -0.31
C SER A 132 9.43 -14.16 -1.06
N LEU A 133 9.38 -13.10 -1.85
CA LEU A 133 10.51 -12.66 -2.69
C LEU A 133 11.67 -12.08 -1.89
N GLY A 134 11.42 -11.60 -0.67
CA GLY A 134 12.45 -11.01 0.17
C GLY A 134 12.98 -9.65 -0.32
N THR A 135 12.27 -8.97 -1.22
CA THR A 135 12.66 -7.67 -1.77
C THR A 135 12.63 -6.59 -0.70
N LYS A 136 13.46 -5.56 -0.85
CA LYS A 136 13.53 -4.44 0.09
C LYS A 136 12.27 -3.57 0.06
N PHE A 137 11.70 -3.34 -1.13
CA PHE A 137 10.50 -2.54 -1.33
C PHE A 137 9.39 -3.35 -1.99
N ILE A 138 8.23 -3.34 -1.36
CA ILE A 138 7.03 -4.06 -1.82
C ILE A 138 5.95 -3.02 -2.17
N PHE A 139 5.48 -3.02 -3.40
CA PHE A 139 4.44 -2.13 -3.90
C PHE A 139 3.21 -2.93 -4.29
N LEU A 140 2.08 -2.65 -3.65
CA LEU A 140 0.83 -3.37 -3.86
C LEU A 140 -0.26 -2.40 -4.31
N ASP A 141 -0.78 -2.60 -5.52
CA ASP A 141 -1.86 -1.79 -6.06
C ASP A 141 -3.18 -2.53 -5.89
N GLU A 142 -4.06 -2.02 -5.02
CA GLU A 142 -5.37 -2.59 -4.68
C GLU A 142 -5.33 -4.10 -4.36
N PRO A 143 -4.39 -4.58 -3.51
CA PRO A 143 -4.11 -6.01 -3.35
C PRO A 143 -5.27 -6.82 -2.77
N LEU A 144 -6.21 -6.17 -2.08
CA LEU A 144 -7.33 -6.79 -1.39
C LEU A 144 -8.61 -6.85 -2.22
N ASN A 145 -8.57 -6.39 -3.48
CA ASN A 145 -9.70 -6.45 -4.39
C ASN A 145 -10.14 -7.91 -4.62
N GLY A 146 -11.44 -8.15 -4.50
CA GLY A 146 -12.00 -9.50 -4.66
C GLY A 146 -11.73 -10.47 -3.51
N MET A 147 -11.10 -10.02 -2.42
CA MET A 147 -10.90 -10.85 -1.21
C MET A 147 -12.04 -10.71 -0.21
N ASP A 148 -12.40 -11.83 0.41
CA ASP A 148 -13.32 -11.88 1.54
C ASP A 148 -12.66 -11.32 2.84
N LEU A 149 -13.48 -10.96 3.83
CA LEU A 149 -13.02 -10.42 5.11
C LEU A 149 -12.03 -11.33 5.87
N PRO A 150 -12.24 -12.66 5.95
CA PRO A 150 -11.26 -13.56 6.55
C PRO A 150 -9.89 -13.49 5.87
N SER A 151 -9.86 -13.46 4.54
CA SER A 151 -8.61 -13.38 3.76
C SER A 151 -7.87 -12.05 3.96
N ARG A 152 -8.60 -10.93 4.07
CA ARG A 152 -8.01 -9.62 4.42
C ARG A 152 -7.37 -9.65 5.81
N THR A 153 -8.01 -10.32 6.77
CA THR A 153 -7.44 -10.51 8.11
C THR A 153 -6.19 -11.39 8.06
N THR A 154 -6.22 -12.47 7.28
CA THR A 154 -5.05 -13.33 7.06
C THR A 154 -3.89 -12.54 6.44
N PHE A 155 -4.15 -11.71 5.43
CA PHE A 155 -3.14 -10.85 4.82
C PHE A 155 -2.42 -9.95 5.84
N ARG A 156 -3.19 -9.25 6.71
CA ARG A 156 -2.58 -8.43 7.78
C ARG A 156 -1.69 -9.23 8.72
N LYS A 157 -2.12 -10.45 9.10
CA LYS A 157 -1.32 -11.35 9.96
C LYS A 157 -0.05 -11.81 9.26
N LEU A 158 -0.11 -12.08 7.95
CA LEU A 158 1.05 -12.51 7.15
C LEU A 158 2.07 -11.37 7.01
N ILE A 159 1.62 -10.12 6.79
CA ILE A 159 2.51 -8.96 6.81
C ILE A 159 3.22 -8.86 8.17
N ALA A 160 2.47 -8.88 9.27
CA ALA A 160 3.03 -8.77 10.60
C ALA A 160 4.01 -9.90 10.95
N ARG A 161 3.86 -11.08 10.34
CA ARG A 161 4.72 -12.25 10.57
C ARG A 161 5.96 -12.27 9.70
N HIS A 162 5.86 -11.85 8.44
CA HIS A 162 6.88 -12.10 7.43
C HIS A 162 7.56 -10.84 6.88
N LEU A 163 6.99 -9.64 7.11
CA LEU A 163 7.67 -8.40 6.73
C LEU A 163 8.85 -8.19 7.70
N ARG A 164 10.07 -8.11 7.15
CA ARG A 164 11.27 -7.84 7.92
C ARG A 164 11.39 -6.36 8.26
N GLU A 165 12.16 -6.04 9.30
CA GLU A 165 12.38 -4.67 9.76
C GLU A 165 13.08 -3.76 8.73
N ASP A 166 13.83 -4.37 7.79
CA ASP A 166 14.50 -3.66 6.70
C ASP A 166 13.64 -3.52 5.44
N GLN A 167 12.44 -4.10 5.43
CA GLN A 167 11.53 -4.05 4.28
C GLN A 167 10.50 -2.93 4.44
N SER A 168 10.21 -2.26 3.34
CA SER A 168 9.15 -1.26 3.28
C SER A 168 8.05 -1.68 2.32
N MET A 169 6.82 -1.32 2.66
CA MET A 169 5.65 -1.66 1.86
C MET A 169 4.82 -0.43 1.55
N VAL A 170 4.37 -0.28 0.31
CA VAL A 170 3.39 0.74 -0.10
C VAL A 170 2.15 0.03 -0.60
N ILE A 171 1.02 0.25 0.06
CA ILE A 171 -0.26 -0.39 -0.27
C ILE A 171 -1.22 0.68 -0.77
N SER A 172 -1.59 0.67 -2.04
CA SER A 172 -2.71 1.48 -2.52
C SER A 172 -4.03 0.79 -2.21
N THR A 173 -4.99 1.53 -1.73
CA THR A 173 -6.36 1.04 -1.56
C THR A 173 -7.36 2.19 -1.49
N HIS A 174 -8.60 1.91 -1.88
CA HIS A 174 -9.76 2.77 -1.64
C HIS A 174 -10.52 2.39 -0.37
N VAL A 175 -10.23 1.23 0.23
CA VAL A 175 -10.83 0.75 1.49
C VAL A 175 -9.83 0.95 2.63
N MET A 176 -9.80 2.15 3.18
CA MET A 176 -8.79 2.58 4.16
C MET A 176 -8.81 1.76 5.46
N THR A 177 -10.00 1.30 5.88
CA THR A 177 -10.17 0.47 7.09
C THR A 177 -9.45 -0.87 7.02
N ASP A 178 -9.17 -1.37 5.81
CA ASP A 178 -8.49 -2.66 5.64
C ASP A 178 -7.01 -2.60 6.03
N VAL A 179 -6.40 -1.43 5.89
CA VAL A 179 -4.95 -1.25 6.10
C VAL A 179 -4.62 -0.31 7.26
N SER A 180 -5.57 0.45 7.78
CA SER A 180 -5.35 1.45 8.85
C SER A 180 -4.56 0.90 10.05
N LYS A 181 -4.79 -0.35 10.43
CA LYS A 181 -4.15 -0.99 11.59
C LYS A 181 -2.69 -1.42 11.38
N ILE A 182 -2.19 -1.40 10.14
CA ILE A 182 -0.83 -1.82 9.81
C ILE A 182 0.01 -0.69 9.21
N VAL A 183 -0.63 0.41 8.82
CA VAL A 183 0.02 1.55 8.19
C VAL A 183 0.68 2.43 9.25
N SER A 184 1.97 2.71 9.07
CA SER A 184 2.75 3.64 9.89
C SER A 184 2.84 5.04 9.30
N ASP A 185 2.69 5.14 7.98
CA ASP A 185 2.81 6.39 7.23
C ASP A 185 1.72 6.48 6.15
N VAL A 186 1.29 7.69 5.83
CA VAL A 186 0.24 7.93 4.84
C VAL A 186 0.79 8.74 3.66
N LEU A 187 0.40 8.34 2.47
CA LEU A 187 0.62 9.03 1.21
C LEU A 187 -0.76 9.34 0.61
N ILE A 188 -1.12 10.59 0.47
CA ILE A 188 -2.41 10.97 -0.10
C ILE A 188 -2.19 11.79 -1.38
N VAL A 189 -2.58 11.22 -2.52
CA VAL A 189 -2.54 11.92 -3.80
C VAL A 189 -3.74 12.83 -3.89
N ARG A 190 -3.49 14.15 -3.96
CA ARG A 190 -4.53 15.17 -4.06
C ARG A 190 -5.05 15.32 -5.49
N ASN A 191 -6.18 16.01 -5.64
CA ASN A 191 -6.83 16.23 -6.94
C ASN A 191 -5.99 17.08 -7.91
N ASP A 192 -5.09 17.89 -7.39
CA ASP A 192 -4.15 18.71 -8.16
C ASP A 192 -2.88 17.95 -8.58
N GLY A 193 -2.78 16.68 -8.26
CA GLY A 193 -1.63 15.83 -8.56
C GLY A 193 -0.48 15.94 -7.57
N THR A 194 -0.62 16.74 -6.51
CA THR A 194 0.37 16.82 -5.42
C THR A 194 0.21 15.67 -4.43
N LEU A 195 1.24 15.43 -3.61
CA LEU A 195 1.26 14.37 -2.62
C LEU A 195 1.36 14.97 -1.21
N PHE A 196 0.46 14.54 -0.33
CA PHE A 196 0.63 14.68 1.11
C PHE A 196 1.34 13.45 1.65
N CYS A 197 2.32 13.63 2.52
CA CYS A 197 3.07 12.54 3.14
C CYS A 197 3.35 12.89 4.60
N ASP A 198 2.91 12.02 5.53
CA ASP A 198 3.22 12.15 6.95
C ASP A 198 3.09 10.80 7.67
N SER A 199 3.70 10.67 8.85
CA SER A 199 3.51 9.49 9.69
C SER A 199 2.23 9.61 10.53
N THR A 200 1.61 8.46 10.83
CA THR A 200 0.46 8.41 11.73
C THR A 200 0.80 8.92 13.13
N GLU A 201 2.04 8.71 13.56
CA GLU A 201 2.58 9.23 14.83
C GLU A 201 2.62 10.77 14.84
N ASN A 202 3.24 11.40 13.84
CA ASN A 202 3.28 12.86 13.75
C ASN A 202 1.88 13.47 13.66
N LEU A 203 0.98 12.81 12.94
CA LEU A 203 -0.41 13.26 12.81
C LEU A 203 -1.14 13.21 14.16
N SER A 204 -0.98 12.13 14.94
CA SER A 204 -1.58 11.99 16.28
C SER A 204 -0.98 12.98 17.29
N GLN A 205 0.30 13.38 17.12
CA GLN A 205 0.90 14.42 17.93
C GLN A 205 0.38 15.83 17.61
N ARG A 206 -0.03 16.11 16.37
CA ARG A 206 -0.53 17.41 15.93
C ARG A 206 -2.04 17.56 16.03
N TYR A 207 -2.77 16.48 15.88
CA TYR A 207 -4.22 16.48 15.80
C TYR A 207 -4.83 15.46 16.75
N SER A 208 -6.00 15.78 17.27
CA SER A 208 -6.85 14.88 18.04
C SER A 208 -8.20 14.70 17.34
N TYR A 209 -8.75 13.49 17.43
CA TYR A 209 -10.04 13.14 16.85
C TYR A 209 -11.07 12.88 17.97
N GLY A 210 -12.32 13.30 17.72
CA GLY A 210 -13.42 13.00 18.63
C GLY A 210 -14.78 13.30 18.03
N ILE A 211 -15.83 12.99 18.78
CA ILE A 211 -17.22 13.39 18.50
C ILE A 211 -17.54 14.60 19.39
N SER A 212 -18.24 15.58 18.82
CA SER A 212 -18.57 16.86 19.48
C SER A 212 -19.94 17.34 19.00
N ASP A 213 -20.67 18.02 19.88
CA ASP A 213 -21.96 18.66 19.55
C ASP A 213 -21.79 19.87 18.61
N THR A 214 -20.57 20.37 18.45
CA THR A 214 -20.25 21.54 17.63
C THR A 214 -18.97 21.34 16.83
N ASP A 215 -18.91 21.92 15.63
CA ASP A 215 -17.72 21.99 14.79
C ASP A 215 -16.79 23.18 15.13
N SER A 216 -17.15 23.98 16.13
CA SER A 216 -16.37 25.17 16.53
C SER A 216 -14.94 24.79 16.93
N GLY A 217 -13.95 25.49 16.34
CA GLY A 217 -12.51 25.23 16.58
C GLY A 217 -11.98 23.96 15.95
N ALA A 218 -12.76 23.25 15.11
CA ALA A 218 -12.27 22.11 14.37
C ALA A 218 -11.43 22.56 13.15
N VAL A 219 -10.32 21.84 12.89
CA VAL A 219 -9.57 21.95 11.63
C VAL A 219 -10.40 21.34 10.50
N TYR A 220 -11.10 20.25 10.82
CA TYR A 220 -12.00 19.56 9.92
C TYR A 220 -13.17 18.96 10.70
N ALA A 221 -14.37 18.97 10.11
CA ALA A 221 -15.57 18.40 10.71
C ALA A 221 -16.48 17.75 9.66
N GLU A 222 -17.15 16.68 10.05
CA GLU A 222 -18.20 16.00 9.29
C GLU A 222 -19.41 15.73 10.20
N ASN A 223 -20.61 15.88 9.66
CA ASN A 223 -21.83 15.51 10.37
C ASN A 223 -21.90 13.99 10.60
N CYS A 224 -22.34 13.59 11.77
CA CYS A 224 -22.66 12.20 12.11
C CYS A 224 -23.94 12.14 12.98
N ALA A 225 -24.42 10.93 13.27
CA ALA A 225 -25.67 10.78 14.03
C ALA A 225 -25.60 11.37 15.47
N GLU A 226 -24.40 11.48 16.03
CA GLU A 226 -24.15 11.95 17.39
C GLU A 226 -23.61 13.39 17.43
N GLY A 227 -23.74 14.16 16.32
CA GLY A 227 -23.21 15.51 16.18
C GLY A 227 -22.17 15.62 15.06
N TYR A 228 -20.92 15.91 15.39
CA TYR A 228 -19.83 16.09 14.45
C TYR A 228 -18.64 15.19 14.77
N ARG A 229 -18.11 14.48 13.76
CA ARG A 229 -16.76 13.90 13.82
C ARG A 229 -15.77 15.02 13.55
N VAL A 230 -14.96 15.37 14.53
CA VAL A 230 -14.08 16.54 14.44
C VAL A 230 -12.62 16.18 14.56
N LEU A 231 -11.79 16.84 13.76
CA LEU A 231 -10.33 16.86 13.88
C LEU A 231 -9.92 18.23 14.40
N ARG A 232 -9.20 18.28 15.52
CA ARG A 232 -8.74 19.52 16.15
C ARG A 232 -7.22 19.50 16.28
N MET A 233 -6.61 20.69 16.34
CA MET A 233 -5.22 20.81 16.79
C MET A 233 -5.13 20.29 18.23
N ASN A 234 -3.96 19.67 18.56
CA ASN A 234 -3.76 19.01 19.85
C ASN A 234 -4.18 19.87 21.06
N GLY A 235 -4.84 19.23 22.03
CA GLY A 235 -5.39 19.84 23.24
C GLY A 235 -6.92 19.78 23.36
N GLY A 236 -7.62 19.24 22.33
CA GLY A 236 -9.09 19.19 22.33
C GLY A 236 -9.71 17.87 22.85
N PHE A 237 -8.99 16.76 22.73
CA PHE A 237 -9.42 15.42 23.13
C PHE A 237 -8.25 14.61 23.69
N PRO A 238 -8.51 13.53 24.45
CA PRO A 238 -7.47 12.55 24.76
C PRO A 238 -6.86 11.98 23.49
N GLU A 239 -5.63 11.50 23.58
CA GLU A 239 -4.97 10.80 22.46
C GLU A 239 -5.88 9.70 21.92
N SER A 240 -6.23 9.83 20.65
CA SER A 240 -7.10 8.90 19.93
C SER A 240 -6.55 8.65 18.56
N GLU A 241 -6.69 7.41 18.08
CA GLU A 241 -6.35 7.08 16.69
C GLU A 241 -7.22 7.91 15.73
N ILE A 242 -6.61 8.64 14.81
CA ILE A 242 -7.33 9.41 13.81
C ILE A 242 -7.85 8.44 12.74
N PRO A 243 -9.17 8.33 12.53
CA PRO A 243 -9.71 7.50 11.47
C PRO A 243 -9.17 7.95 10.09
N MET A 244 -8.71 7.00 9.29
CA MET A 244 -8.09 7.29 7.99
C MET A 244 -9.02 8.01 7.01
N ASP A 245 -10.33 7.76 7.07
CA ASP A 245 -11.33 8.45 6.26
C ASP A 245 -11.44 9.93 6.62
N ILE A 246 -11.42 10.28 7.91
CA ILE A 246 -11.41 11.67 8.38
C ILE A 246 -10.13 12.38 7.95
N LEU A 247 -8.98 11.75 8.16
CA LEU A 247 -7.69 12.29 7.73
C LEU A 247 -7.66 12.53 6.22
N PHE A 248 -8.08 11.54 5.45
CA PHE A 248 -8.14 11.62 3.99
C PHE A 248 -9.00 12.79 3.53
N ASN A 249 -10.23 12.92 4.06
CA ASN A 249 -11.14 14.00 3.69
C ASN A 249 -10.59 15.36 4.10
N ALA A 250 -9.97 15.47 5.27
CA ALA A 250 -9.33 16.70 5.74
C ALA A 250 -8.17 17.13 4.83
N VAL A 251 -7.34 16.19 4.36
CA VAL A 251 -6.24 16.45 3.43
C VAL A 251 -6.76 16.85 2.04
N ILE A 252 -7.77 16.14 1.51
CA ILE A 252 -8.35 16.42 0.18
C ILE A 252 -9.03 17.80 0.16
N LYS A 253 -9.63 18.22 1.27
CA LYS A 253 -10.23 19.56 1.40
C LYS A 253 -9.22 20.66 1.77
N GLY A 254 -7.93 20.32 1.92
CA GLY A 254 -6.87 21.28 2.24
C GLY A 254 -6.87 21.78 3.68
N ALA A 255 -7.62 21.14 4.57
CA ALA A 255 -7.70 21.48 5.98
C ALA A 255 -6.45 21.01 6.74
N VAL A 256 -5.85 19.89 6.33
CA VAL A 256 -4.57 19.38 6.81
C VAL A 256 -3.53 19.54 5.68
N LYS A 257 -2.38 20.14 6.06
CA LYS A 257 -1.28 20.49 5.14
C LYS A 257 -0.03 19.71 5.45
#